data_fedef14a5b5ec93ce6229c9dda58add2
#
_entry.id   fedef14a5b5ec93ce6229c9dda58add2
#
_cell.length_a   1.000
_cell.length_b   1.000
_cell.length_c   1.000
_cell.angle_alpha   90.00
_cell.angle_beta   90.00
_cell.angle_gamma   90.00
#
_symmetry.space_group_name_H-M   'P 1'
#
loop_
_entity.id
_entity.type
_entity.pdbx_description
1 polymer ?
#
loop_
_entity_poly.entity_id
_entity_poly.type
_entity_poly.pdbx_seq_one_letter_code
_entity_poly.pdbx_strand_id
1 'polypeptide(L)'
;MKLLTVAIPCYNSQDYMEKCIDSLLIGGEDVEIIIVDDGSKDMTPEIADSYAKKHPEIVRAIHQENGGHGEAVNTGIRNAQGIFFKVVDSDDWVDAEAYQKILATLRELVGNGSQLDMPVSYTHLR
;
A
#
# COMPACT_ATOMS: atom_id res chain seq x y z
N MET A 1 4.03 -11.79 9.79
CA MET A 1 2.90 -11.74 8.86
C MET A 1 2.35 -10.32 8.76
N LYS A 2 2.01 -9.90 7.57
CA LYS A 2 1.48 -8.54 7.39
C LYS A 2 -0.02 -8.52 7.59
N LEU A 3 -0.49 -7.52 8.31
CA LEU A 3 -1.91 -7.34 8.58
C LEU A 3 -2.63 -6.74 7.37
N LEU A 4 -2.06 -5.72 6.79
CA LEU A 4 -2.67 -4.97 5.70
C LEU A 4 -1.66 -4.70 4.59
N THR A 5 -2.04 -4.98 3.37
CA THR A 5 -1.27 -4.54 2.21
C THR A 5 -1.98 -3.33 1.60
N VAL A 6 -1.25 -2.25 1.41
CA VAL A 6 -1.74 -1.08 0.70
C VAL A 6 -0.99 -0.99 -0.61
N ALA A 7 -1.71 -1.04 -1.72
CA ALA A 7 -1.11 -0.86 -3.04
C ALA A 7 -1.31 0.57 -3.50
N ILE A 8 -0.25 1.19 -3.98
CA ILE A 8 -0.29 2.55 -4.48
C ILE A 8 0.09 2.51 -5.95
N PRO A 9 -0.91 2.52 -6.85
CA PRO A 9 -0.59 2.62 -8.27
C PRO A 9 -0.09 4.02 -8.59
N CYS A 10 1.04 4.10 -9.26
CA CYS A 10 1.69 5.36 -9.58
C CYS A 10 1.98 5.47 -11.07
N TYR A 11 1.63 6.60 -11.63
CA TYR A 11 2.01 6.93 -12.99
C TYR A 11 2.30 8.41 -13.03
N ASN A 12 3.58 8.76 -13.24
CA ASN A 12 4.03 10.15 -13.23
C ASN A 12 3.54 10.91 -11.99
N SER A 13 3.82 10.32 -10.82
CA SER A 13 3.26 10.77 -9.54
C SER A 13 4.26 11.52 -8.68
N GLN A 14 5.39 11.97 -9.24
CA GLN A 14 6.47 12.55 -8.45
C GLN A 14 6.06 13.71 -7.55
N ASP A 15 5.05 14.48 -7.96
CA ASP A 15 4.68 15.70 -7.23
C ASP A 15 3.86 15.44 -5.97
N TYR A 16 3.27 14.25 -5.82
CA TYR A 16 2.37 14.00 -4.70
C TYR A 16 2.52 12.62 -4.04
N MET A 17 3.26 11.69 -4.61
CA MET A 17 3.32 10.34 -4.05
C MET A 17 3.98 10.28 -2.67
N GLU A 18 4.88 11.20 -2.37
CA GLU A 18 5.57 11.16 -1.07
C GLU A 18 4.60 11.39 0.09
N LYS A 19 3.67 12.32 -0.08
CA LYS A 19 2.66 12.58 0.95
C LYS A 19 1.79 11.35 1.19
N CYS A 20 1.44 10.65 0.11
CA CYS A 20 0.67 9.42 0.21
C CYS A 20 1.44 8.36 1.00
N ILE A 21 2.68 8.11 0.62
CA ILE A 21 3.50 7.07 1.26
C ILE A 21 3.74 7.42 2.72
N ASP A 22 4.12 8.66 2.99
CA ASP A 22 4.42 9.10 4.36
C ASP A 22 3.22 8.90 5.28
N SER A 23 2.01 9.17 4.78
CA SER A 23 0.81 9.01 5.60
C SER A 23 0.57 7.54 5.98
N LEU A 24 1.04 6.61 5.17
CA LEU A 24 0.85 5.19 5.42
C LEU A 24 1.96 4.57 6.26
N LEU A 25 3.14 5.18 6.29
CA LEU A 25 4.27 4.63 7.03
C LEU A 25 4.05 4.57 8.55
N ILE A 26 3.17 5.41 9.07
CA ILE A 26 2.89 5.41 10.50
C ILE A 26 2.26 4.09 10.98
N GLY A 27 1.78 3.27 10.07
CA GLY A 27 1.23 1.96 10.42
C GLY A 27 2.27 0.94 10.87
N GLY A 28 3.54 1.22 10.62
CA GLY A 28 4.64 0.36 11.05
C GLY A 28 4.73 -0.94 10.28
N GLU A 29 5.39 -1.90 10.89
CA GLU A 29 5.72 -3.16 10.21
C GLU A 29 4.55 -4.11 9.99
N ASP A 30 3.40 -3.83 10.59
CA ASP A 30 2.20 -4.61 10.33
C ASP A 30 1.65 -4.34 8.94
N VAL A 31 2.08 -3.26 8.31
CA VAL A 31 1.59 -2.83 7.01
C VAL A 31 2.64 -3.10 5.95
N GLU A 32 2.18 -3.58 4.81
CA GLU A 32 3.01 -3.70 3.61
C GLU A 32 2.52 -2.65 2.62
N ILE A 33 3.42 -1.80 2.15
CA ILE A 33 3.10 -0.79 1.14
C ILE A 33 3.76 -1.22 -0.16
N ILE A 34 2.96 -1.47 -1.18
CA ILE A 34 3.48 -1.84 -2.50
C ILE A 34 3.26 -0.66 -3.44
N ILE A 35 4.36 -0.03 -3.83
CA ILE A 35 4.31 1.06 -4.80
C ILE A 35 4.46 0.43 -6.17
N VAL A 36 3.43 0.53 -7.00
CA VAL A 36 3.47 -0.03 -8.34
C VAL A 36 3.68 1.11 -9.33
N ASP A 37 4.87 1.18 -9.87
CA ASP A 37 5.22 2.19 -10.86
C ASP A 37 4.84 1.66 -12.24
N ASP A 38 3.83 2.27 -12.82
CA ASP A 38 3.22 1.82 -14.07
C ASP A 38 3.88 2.50 -15.28
N GLY A 39 5.17 2.36 -15.40
CA GLY A 39 5.92 2.87 -16.54
C GLY A 39 6.09 4.38 -16.54
N SER A 40 6.30 4.97 -15.37
CA SER A 40 6.44 6.42 -15.24
C SER A 40 7.70 6.92 -15.94
N LYS A 41 7.62 8.14 -16.45
CA LYS A 41 8.73 8.80 -17.17
C LYS A 41 9.33 9.96 -16.38
N ASP A 42 8.85 10.21 -15.20
CA ASP A 42 9.34 11.24 -14.31
C ASP A 42 10.22 10.63 -13.21
N MET A 43 10.30 11.25 -12.05
CA MET A 43 11.10 10.76 -10.93
C MET A 43 10.37 9.71 -10.08
N THR A 44 9.17 9.30 -10.46
CA THR A 44 8.40 8.30 -9.71
C THR A 44 9.20 7.02 -9.41
N PRO A 45 9.90 6.40 -10.40
CA PRO A 45 10.64 5.17 -10.10
C PRO A 45 11.73 5.38 -9.06
N GLU A 46 12.45 6.49 -9.12
CA GLU A 46 13.52 6.76 -8.17
C GLU A 46 12.98 7.01 -6.78
N ILE A 47 11.85 7.70 -6.68
CA ILE A 47 11.20 7.95 -5.39
C ILE A 47 10.74 6.63 -4.77
N ALA A 48 10.10 5.78 -5.59
CA ALA A 48 9.64 4.47 -5.12
C ALA A 48 10.80 3.63 -4.58
N ASP A 49 11.89 3.57 -5.34
CA ASP A 49 13.06 2.80 -4.93
C ASP A 49 13.70 3.36 -3.66
N SER A 50 13.71 4.67 -3.52
CA SER A 50 14.23 5.33 -2.33
C SER A 50 13.45 4.92 -1.08
N TYR A 51 12.13 4.87 -1.16
CA TYR A 51 11.31 4.45 -0.02
C TYR A 51 11.50 2.97 0.28
N ALA A 52 11.61 2.13 -0.73
CA ALA A 52 11.85 0.71 -0.53
C ALA A 52 13.20 0.46 0.14
N LYS A 53 14.20 1.27 -0.21
CA LYS A 53 15.52 1.16 0.38
C LYS A 53 15.55 1.63 1.83
N LYS A 54 14.81 2.70 2.14
CA LYS A 54 14.76 3.24 3.50
C LYS A 54 13.91 2.38 4.43
N HIS A 55 12.87 1.76 3.91
CA HIS A 55 11.91 1.01 4.72
C HIS A 55 11.70 -0.40 4.15
N PRO A 56 12.77 -1.21 4.08
CA PRO A 56 12.68 -2.50 3.38
C PRO A 56 11.69 -3.50 4.00
N GLU A 57 11.33 -3.29 5.28
CA GLU A 57 10.38 -4.18 5.96
C GLU A 57 8.94 -3.74 5.78
N ILE A 58 8.73 -2.56 5.19
CA ILE A 58 7.39 -2.01 5.01
C ILE A 58 7.08 -1.80 3.53
N VAL A 59 8.03 -1.23 2.79
CA VAL A 59 7.79 -0.76 1.42
C VAL A 59 8.47 -1.66 0.39
N ARG A 60 7.72 -2.00 -0.65
CA ARG A 60 8.24 -2.68 -1.83
C ARG A 60 7.92 -1.84 -3.05
N ALA A 61 8.86 -1.74 -3.98
CA ALA A 61 8.64 -1.03 -5.23
C ALA A 61 8.62 -2.05 -6.37
N ILE A 62 7.60 -1.97 -7.21
CA ILE A 62 7.47 -2.84 -8.38
C ILE A 62 7.34 -1.94 -9.60
N HIS A 63 8.19 -2.18 -10.59
CA HIS A 63 8.17 -1.41 -11.84
C HIS A 63 7.63 -2.29 -12.94
N GLN A 64 6.74 -1.76 -13.76
CA GLN A 64 6.17 -2.50 -14.88
C GLN A 64 6.01 -1.58 -16.09
N GLU A 65 5.80 -2.17 -17.26
CA GLU A 65 5.48 -1.42 -18.45
C GLU A 65 4.09 -0.82 -18.25
N ASN A 66 3.86 0.35 -18.81
CA ASN A 66 2.58 1.01 -18.65
C ASN A 66 1.44 0.13 -19.15
N GLY A 67 0.59 -0.29 -18.27
CA GLY A 67 -0.57 -1.13 -18.56
C GLY A 67 -1.87 -0.52 -18.09
N GLY A 68 -1.80 0.65 -17.44
CA GLY A 68 -2.96 1.34 -16.93
C GLY A 68 -3.23 1.08 -15.46
N HIS A 69 -4.11 1.87 -14.88
CA HIS A 69 -4.43 1.83 -13.45
C HIS A 69 -4.90 0.43 -13.02
N GLY A 70 -5.79 -0.17 -13.79
CA GLY A 70 -6.31 -1.50 -13.45
C GLY A 70 -5.23 -2.57 -13.39
N GLU A 71 -4.28 -2.53 -14.33
CA GLU A 71 -3.18 -3.48 -14.32
C GLU A 71 -2.24 -3.25 -13.13
N ALA A 72 -2.02 -2.00 -12.77
CA ALA A 72 -1.21 -1.68 -11.58
C ALA A 72 -1.87 -2.21 -10.31
N VAL A 73 -3.19 -2.06 -10.19
CA VAL A 73 -3.94 -2.62 -9.07
C VAL A 73 -3.80 -4.15 -9.03
N ASN A 74 -3.92 -4.79 -10.20
CA ASN A 74 -3.78 -6.24 -10.28
C ASN A 74 -2.39 -6.70 -9.85
N THR A 75 -1.35 -5.96 -10.21
CA THR A 75 0.00 -6.25 -9.76
C THR A 75 0.10 -6.18 -8.24
N GLY A 76 -0.53 -5.17 -7.64
CA GLY A 76 -0.58 -5.06 -6.18
C GLY A 76 -1.25 -6.26 -5.54
N ILE A 77 -2.39 -6.68 -6.10
CA ILE A 77 -3.12 -7.83 -5.58
C ILE A 77 -2.27 -9.10 -5.67
N ARG A 78 -1.63 -9.32 -6.81
CA ARG A 78 -0.82 -10.53 -7.01
C ARG A 78 0.37 -10.62 -6.05
N ASN A 79 0.84 -9.49 -5.57
CA ASN A 79 2.02 -9.44 -4.69
C ASN A 79 1.67 -9.20 -3.23
N ALA A 80 0.40 -9.07 -2.90
CA ALA A 80 -0.03 -8.77 -1.54
C ALA A 80 0.23 -9.94 -0.59
N GLN A 81 0.80 -9.65 0.56
CA GLN A 81 1.06 -10.65 1.60
C GLN A 81 0.20 -10.40 2.84
N GLY A 82 -0.48 -9.28 2.89
CA GLY A 82 -1.32 -8.93 4.04
C GLY A 82 -2.61 -9.72 4.08
N ILE A 83 -3.18 -9.81 5.25
CA ILE A 83 -4.47 -10.45 5.44
C ILE A 83 -5.57 -9.63 4.77
N PHE A 84 -5.43 -8.31 4.83
CA PHE A 84 -6.37 -7.38 4.20
C PHE A 84 -5.64 -6.61 3.11
N PHE A 85 -6.41 -6.09 2.15
CA PHE A 85 -5.84 -5.37 1.01
C PHE A 85 -6.61 -4.08 0.76
N LYS A 86 -5.91 -3.01 0.45
CA LYS A 86 -6.50 -1.71 0.13
C LYS A 86 -5.68 -1.01 -0.95
N VAL A 87 -6.36 -0.33 -1.87
CA VAL A 87 -5.72 0.55 -2.84
C VAL A 87 -5.85 1.99 -2.35
N VAL A 88 -4.76 2.72 -2.38
CA VAL A 88 -4.76 4.17 -2.12
C VAL A 88 -4.10 4.83 -3.32
N ASP A 89 -4.79 5.75 -3.94
CA ASP A 89 -4.25 6.44 -5.12
C ASP A 89 -3.07 7.33 -4.71
N SER A 90 -2.11 7.50 -5.61
CA SER A 90 -0.87 8.20 -5.30
C SER A 90 -1.05 9.68 -4.96
N ASP A 91 -2.18 10.29 -5.34
CA ASP A 91 -2.49 11.68 -5.02
C ASP A 91 -3.37 11.82 -3.77
N ASP A 92 -3.61 10.73 -3.08
CA ASP A 92 -4.39 10.71 -1.85
C ASP A 92 -3.47 10.50 -0.65
N TRP A 93 -4.00 10.67 0.53
CA TRP A 93 -3.31 10.32 1.78
C TRP A 93 -4.37 9.93 2.80
N VAL A 94 -3.95 9.31 3.89
CA VAL A 94 -4.89 8.86 4.91
C VAL A 94 -4.78 9.74 6.15
N ASP A 95 -5.90 9.89 6.85
CA ASP A 95 -5.92 10.59 8.13
C ASP A 95 -5.27 9.68 9.19
N ALA A 96 -4.28 10.21 9.91
CA ALA A 96 -3.50 9.42 10.86
C ALA A 96 -4.37 8.74 11.92
N GLU A 97 -5.31 9.48 12.50
CA GLU A 97 -6.15 8.93 13.55
C GLU A 97 -7.08 7.84 13.02
N ALA A 98 -7.73 8.11 11.89
CA ALA A 98 -8.64 7.14 11.28
C ALA A 98 -7.87 5.87 10.87
N TYR A 99 -6.69 6.03 10.32
CA TYR A 99 -5.85 4.93 9.89
C TYR A 99 -5.45 4.04 11.08
N GLN A 100 -5.01 4.66 12.17
CA GLN A 100 -4.64 3.91 13.38
C GLN A 100 -5.83 3.15 13.96
N LYS A 101 -7.03 3.75 13.93
CA LYS A 101 -8.24 3.08 14.39
C LYS A 101 -8.58 1.86 13.53
N ILE A 102 -8.44 2.01 12.23
CA ILE A 102 -8.68 0.89 11.31
C ILE A 102 -7.70 -0.24 11.58
N LEU A 103 -6.42 0.09 11.74
CA LEU A 103 -5.42 -0.93 12.03
C LEU A 103 -5.69 -1.64 13.35
N ALA A 104 -6.12 -0.89 14.37
CA ALA A 104 -6.48 -1.49 15.65
C ALA A 104 -7.64 -2.47 15.49
N THR A 105 -8.66 -2.08 14.72
CA THR A 105 -9.81 -2.95 14.45
C THR A 105 -9.38 -4.22 13.71
N LEU A 106 -8.51 -4.09 12.72
CA LEU A 106 -8.03 -5.24 11.97
C LEU A 106 -7.22 -6.19 12.87
N ARG A 107 -6.41 -5.63 13.77
CA ARG A 107 -5.65 -6.44 14.72
C ARG A 107 -6.57 -7.22 15.64
N GLU A 108 -7.66 -6.60 16.08
CA GLU A 108 -8.63 -7.27 16.91
C GLU A 108 -9.31 -8.41 16.17
N LEU A 109 -9.67 -8.23 14.93
CA LEU A 109 -10.30 -9.28 14.15
C LEU A 109 -9.40 -10.50 14.01
N VAL A 110 -8.11 -10.27 13.79
CA VAL A 110 -7.14 -11.35 13.68
C VAL A 110 -6.90 -12.00 15.05
N GLY A 111 -6.75 -11.16 16.06
CA GLY A 111 -6.44 -11.64 17.42
C GLY A 111 -7.56 -12.43 18.05
N ASN A 112 -8.81 -12.19 17.65
CA ASN A 112 -9.94 -12.92 18.21
C ASN A 112 -10.14 -14.28 17.53
N GLY A 113 -9.27 -14.65 16.61
CA GLY A 113 -9.38 -15.91 15.93
C GLY A 113 -10.60 -16.00 15.08
N SER A 114 -11.20 -14.88 14.79
CA SER A 114 -12.33 -14.88 13.94
C SER A 114 -11.89 -15.42 12.65
N GLN A 115 -12.69 -16.16 12.05
CA GLN A 115 -12.24 -16.79 11.05
C GLN A 115 -12.01 -16.07 9.89
N LEU A 116 -10.99 -15.96 9.61
CA LEU A 116 -10.49 -15.26 8.56
C LEU A 116 -10.25 -16.17 7.45
N ASP A 117 -11.28 -16.82 7.12
CA ASP A 117 -11.20 -17.66 6.02
C ASP A 117 -11.24 -16.86 4.79
N MET A 118 -11.53 -15.60 4.83
CA MET A 118 -11.54 -14.83 3.65
C MET A 118 -10.16 -14.52 3.24
N PRO A 119 -9.84 -14.68 1.99
CA PRO A 119 -8.49 -14.50 1.50
C PRO A 119 -8.00 -13.08 1.60
N VAL A 120 -8.65 -12.14 1.03
CA VAL A 120 -8.26 -10.73 1.06
C VAL A 120 -9.52 -9.89 1.05
N SER A 121 -9.62 -8.95 1.93
CA SER A 121 -10.78 -8.05 1.99
C SER A 121 -10.36 -6.64 1.68
N TYR A 122 -11.25 -5.91 1.02
CA TYR A 122 -11.04 -4.49 0.79
C TYR A 122 -11.57 -3.72 1.98
N THR A 123 -10.83 -2.71 2.39
CA THR A 123 -11.27 -1.81 3.44
C THR A 123 -11.20 -0.39 2.92
N HIS A 124 -12.08 0.48 3.41
CA HIS A 124 -12.04 1.88 3.05
C HIS A 124 -11.34 2.65 4.16
N LEU A 125 -10.28 3.37 3.80
CA LEU A 125 -9.48 4.11 4.74
C LEU A 125 -9.81 5.59 4.81
N ARG A 126 -10.67 6.07 3.95
CA ARG A 126 -11.01 7.48 3.91
C ARG A 126 -12.26 7.80 4.64
#